data_332cfd82854567c7ed3657656f2ae439
#
_entry.id   332cfd82854567c7ed3657656f2ae439
#
_cell.length_a   1.000
_cell.length_b   1.000
_cell.length_c   1.000
_cell.angle_alpha   90.00
_cell.angle_beta   90.00
_cell.angle_gamma   90.00
#
_symmetry.space_group_name_H-M   'P 1'
#
loop_
_entity.id
_entity.type
_entity.pdbx_description
1 polymer ?
#
loop_
_entity_poly.entity_id
_entity_poly.type
_entity_poly.pdbx_seq_one_letter_code
_entity_poly.pdbx_strand_id
1 'polypeptide(L)'
;MSINAQKVHETLGKHMLADGMDPVIDLKASHGSWMVDGKDGKEYLDLFSMFASLSVGYNHPYVLENKDRLTESAMNKPTNSDIYSTQMAEFVETFGRIAQPD
;
A
#
# COMPACT_ATOMS: atom_id res chain seq x y z
N MET A 1 1.94 -13.33 -16.15
CA MET A 1 2.30 -14.48 -15.27
C MET A 1 1.67 -14.25 -13.92
N SER A 2 1.04 -15.26 -13.35
CA SER A 2 0.44 -15.21 -12.01
C SER A 2 1.15 -16.23 -11.10
N ILE A 3 1.63 -15.77 -9.95
CA ILE A 3 2.26 -16.62 -8.94
C ILE A 3 1.21 -16.96 -7.88
N ASN A 4 1.02 -18.26 -7.61
CA ASN A 4 0.15 -18.71 -6.54
C ASN A 4 0.78 -18.33 -5.18
N ALA A 5 -0.04 -17.90 -4.21
CA ALA A 5 0.42 -17.50 -2.88
C ALA A 5 1.26 -18.59 -2.18
N GLN A 6 0.91 -19.87 -2.38
CA GLN A 6 1.67 -21.02 -1.87
C GLN A 6 3.12 -21.09 -2.39
N LYS A 7 3.42 -20.45 -3.52
CA LYS A 7 4.73 -20.51 -4.19
C LYS A 7 5.57 -19.25 -4.02
N VAL A 8 5.06 -18.25 -3.30
CA VAL A 8 5.73 -16.94 -3.19
C VAL A 8 7.11 -17.07 -2.55
N HIS A 9 7.22 -17.69 -1.38
CA HIS A 9 8.52 -17.87 -0.69
C HIS A 9 9.52 -18.69 -1.51
N GLU A 10 9.07 -19.78 -2.11
CA GLU A 10 9.91 -20.61 -2.99
C GLU A 10 10.40 -19.79 -4.19
N THR A 11 9.51 -19.02 -4.81
CA THR A 11 9.86 -18.22 -5.98
C THR A 11 10.86 -17.12 -5.64
N LEU A 12 10.62 -16.38 -4.56
CA LEU A 12 11.53 -15.35 -4.08
C LEU A 12 12.90 -15.92 -3.71
N GLY A 13 12.92 -17.05 -3.00
CA GLY A 13 14.15 -17.71 -2.54
C GLY A 13 15.09 -18.17 -3.66
N LYS A 14 14.62 -18.25 -4.91
CA LYS A 14 15.47 -18.51 -6.08
C LYS A 14 16.38 -17.34 -6.45
N HIS A 15 16.03 -16.14 -6.04
CA HIS A 15 16.67 -14.92 -6.53
C HIS A 15 17.11 -13.95 -5.43
N MET A 16 16.61 -14.14 -4.20
CA MET A 16 16.92 -13.28 -3.07
C MET A 16 16.84 -14.05 -1.75
N LEU A 17 17.37 -13.47 -0.67
CA LEU A 17 17.14 -13.96 0.68
C LEU A 17 15.67 -13.69 1.07
N ALA A 18 14.87 -14.74 1.13
CA ALA A 18 13.45 -14.65 1.46
C ALA A 18 13.23 -15.03 2.93
N ASP A 19 13.71 -14.17 3.83
CA ASP A 19 13.65 -14.34 5.29
C ASP A 19 12.54 -13.50 5.97
N GLY A 20 11.57 -13.06 5.18
CA GLY A 20 10.38 -12.34 5.67
C GLY A 20 9.43 -13.23 6.50
N MET A 21 8.35 -12.63 6.95
CA MET A 21 7.31 -13.34 7.71
C MET A 21 6.61 -14.38 6.84
N ASP A 22 6.07 -15.43 7.47
CA ASP A 22 5.41 -16.52 6.77
C ASP A 22 4.16 -16.13 5.97
N PRO A 23 3.24 -15.25 6.46
CA PRO A 23 2.05 -14.89 5.71
C PRO A 23 2.37 -14.23 4.36
N VAL A 24 1.56 -14.55 3.35
CA VAL A 24 1.58 -13.93 2.02
C VAL A 24 0.31 -13.12 1.87
N ILE A 25 0.41 -11.81 1.87
CA ILE A 25 -0.76 -10.94 1.87
C ILE A 25 -1.64 -11.11 0.62
N ASP A 26 -2.94 -11.26 0.81
CA ASP A 26 -3.95 -11.02 -0.21
C ASP A 26 -4.34 -9.53 -0.17
N LEU A 27 -3.83 -8.77 -1.13
CA LEU A 27 -4.06 -7.32 -1.21
C LEU A 27 -5.53 -6.95 -1.43
N LYS A 28 -6.30 -7.82 -2.06
CA LYS A 28 -7.70 -7.57 -2.38
C LYS A 28 -8.62 -7.92 -1.20
N ALA A 29 -8.34 -9.02 -0.52
CA ALA A 29 -9.15 -9.50 0.59
C ALA A 29 -8.87 -8.79 1.91
N SER A 30 -7.65 -8.28 2.10
CA SER A 30 -7.28 -7.54 3.32
C SER A 30 -8.11 -6.26 3.47
N HIS A 31 -8.52 -5.93 4.69
CA HIS A 31 -9.45 -4.83 4.96
C HIS A 31 -9.24 -4.20 6.34
N GLY A 32 -9.32 -2.88 6.43
CA GLY A 32 -9.13 -2.16 7.69
C GLY A 32 -7.81 -2.53 8.35
N SER A 33 -7.85 -3.02 9.57
CA SER A 33 -6.67 -3.49 10.33
C SER A 33 -6.42 -5.00 10.19
N TRP A 34 -7.09 -5.67 9.26
CA TRP A 34 -6.99 -7.11 9.08
C TRP A 34 -6.25 -7.46 7.79
N MET A 35 -5.12 -8.13 7.96
CA MET A 35 -4.36 -8.72 6.86
C MET A 35 -4.87 -10.14 6.61
N VAL A 36 -5.21 -10.45 5.38
CA VAL A 36 -5.62 -11.79 4.95
C VAL A 36 -4.45 -12.50 4.30
N ASP A 37 -4.15 -13.73 4.76
CA ASP A 37 -3.15 -14.58 4.13
C ASP A 37 -3.72 -15.21 2.85
N GLY A 38 -3.12 -14.94 1.72
CA GLY A 38 -3.51 -15.50 0.43
C GLY A 38 -3.26 -16.99 0.29
N LYS A 39 -2.56 -17.62 1.23
CA LYS A 39 -2.30 -19.06 1.23
C LYS A 39 -3.52 -19.86 1.73
N ASP A 40 -4.18 -19.38 2.75
CA ASP A 40 -5.24 -20.13 3.44
C ASP A 40 -6.46 -19.29 3.84
N GLY A 41 -6.42 -17.98 3.59
CA GLY A 41 -7.50 -17.05 3.94
C GLY A 41 -7.54 -16.66 5.42
N LYS A 42 -6.53 -17.03 6.21
CA LYS A 42 -6.47 -16.69 7.63
C LYS A 42 -6.31 -15.18 7.81
N GLU A 43 -7.06 -14.61 8.74
CA GLU A 43 -6.98 -13.20 9.09
C GLU A 43 -6.06 -12.97 10.28
N TYR A 44 -5.24 -11.94 10.16
CA TYR A 44 -4.35 -11.48 11.22
C TYR A 44 -4.64 -10.01 11.54
N LEU A 45 -4.75 -9.68 12.82
CA LEU A 45 -4.75 -8.27 13.24
C LEU A 45 -3.37 -7.68 12.96
N ASP A 46 -3.32 -6.72 12.06
CA ASP A 46 -2.07 -6.12 11.61
C ASP A 46 -1.61 -5.00 12.53
N LEU A 47 -0.67 -5.31 13.42
CA LEU A 47 0.03 -4.33 14.26
C LEU A 47 1.37 -3.87 13.66
N PHE A 48 1.73 -4.41 12.49
CA PHE A 48 2.96 -4.08 11.77
C PHE A 48 2.76 -2.90 10.80
N SER A 49 1.61 -2.86 10.10
CA SER A 49 1.20 -1.79 9.18
C SER A 49 2.27 -1.43 8.15
N MET A 50 3.00 -2.43 7.63
CA MET A 50 4.11 -2.22 6.68
C MET A 50 5.11 -1.16 7.18
N PHE A 51 5.64 -1.34 8.39
CA PHE A 51 6.48 -0.36 9.11
C PHE A 51 5.77 0.98 9.32
N ALA A 52 4.50 0.96 9.70
CA ALA A 52 3.66 2.14 9.88
C ALA A 52 3.43 2.98 8.61
N SER A 53 3.73 2.45 7.43
CA SER A 53 3.48 3.14 6.16
C SER A 53 2.02 3.04 5.68
N LEU A 54 1.25 2.11 6.23
CA LEU A 54 -0.18 1.90 5.93
C LEU A 54 -1.05 2.62 6.98
N SER A 55 -1.07 3.95 6.93
CA SER A 55 -1.66 4.79 7.97
C SER A 55 -3.19 4.68 8.13
N VAL A 56 -3.92 4.30 7.08
CA VAL A 56 -5.39 4.22 7.09
C VAL A 56 -5.93 2.79 6.94
N GLY A 57 -5.05 1.80 7.02
CA GLY A 57 -5.42 0.39 6.85
C GLY A 57 -5.60 -0.04 5.40
N TYR A 58 -5.97 -1.32 5.24
CA TYR A 58 -6.15 -1.95 3.94
C TYR A 58 -7.49 -1.54 3.30
N ASN A 59 -7.45 -1.25 2.02
CA ASN A 59 -8.65 -1.02 1.20
C ASN A 59 -9.64 -0.01 1.82
N HIS A 60 -9.11 1.08 2.40
CA HIS A 60 -9.95 2.12 2.98
C HIS A 60 -10.96 2.65 1.94
N PRO A 61 -12.26 2.76 2.26
CA PRO A 61 -13.29 3.16 1.28
C PRO A 61 -12.96 4.45 0.54
N TYR A 62 -12.50 5.47 1.23
CA TYR A 62 -12.13 6.75 0.61
C TYR A 62 -10.97 6.59 -0.40
N VAL A 63 -9.99 5.73 -0.10
CA VAL A 63 -8.88 5.45 -1.02
C VAL A 63 -9.38 4.72 -2.26
N LEU A 64 -10.29 3.75 -2.09
CA LEU A 64 -10.89 3.03 -3.20
C LEU A 64 -11.75 3.93 -4.10
N GLU A 65 -12.49 4.87 -3.53
CA GLU A 65 -13.27 5.85 -4.28
C GLU A 65 -12.39 6.78 -5.12
N ASN A 66 -11.16 7.04 -4.68
CA ASN A 66 -10.19 7.91 -5.36
C ASN A 66 -9.10 7.15 -6.11
N LYS A 67 -9.25 5.83 -6.32
CA LYS A 67 -8.18 4.99 -6.90
C LYS A 67 -7.72 5.46 -8.27
N ASP A 68 -8.62 5.95 -9.12
CA ASP A 68 -8.27 6.36 -10.48
C ASP A 68 -7.36 7.59 -10.47
N ARG A 69 -7.66 8.56 -9.60
CA ARG A 69 -6.82 9.75 -9.37
C ARG A 69 -5.44 9.37 -8.82
N LEU A 70 -5.40 8.44 -7.87
CA LEU A 70 -4.15 7.95 -7.30
C LEU A 70 -3.32 7.18 -8.33
N THR A 71 -3.97 6.36 -9.13
CA THR A 71 -3.32 5.60 -10.20
C THR A 71 -2.75 6.53 -11.28
N GLU A 72 -3.51 7.54 -11.72
CA GLU A 72 -3.04 8.54 -12.69
C GLU A 72 -1.79 9.26 -12.19
N SER A 73 -1.78 9.69 -10.93
CA SER A 73 -0.62 10.34 -10.30
C SER A 73 0.58 9.41 -10.23
N ALA A 74 0.39 8.17 -9.81
CA ALA A 74 1.47 7.19 -9.68
C ALA A 74 2.08 6.81 -11.03
N MET A 75 1.27 6.72 -12.08
CA MET A 75 1.73 6.38 -13.44
C MET A 75 2.50 7.51 -14.12
N ASN A 76 2.06 8.75 -13.94
CA ASN A 76 2.54 9.87 -14.75
C ASN A 76 3.51 10.79 -13.99
N LYS A 77 3.47 10.77 -12.66
CA LYS A 77 4.38 11.54 -11.81
C LYS A 77 4.74 10.74 -10.55
N PRO A 78 5.52 9.66 -10.70
CA PRO A 78 5.84 8.76 -9.58
C PRO A 78 6.78 9.38 -8.54
N THR A 79 7.41 10.49 -8.86
CA THR A 79 8.32 11.20 -7.93
C THR A 79 8.03 12.69 -7.91
N ASN A 80 8.35 13.36 -6.81
CA ASN A 80 8.41 14.81 -6.76
C ASN A 80 9.66 15.30 -7.49
N SER A 81 9.48 16.22 -8.42
CA SER A 81 10.54 16.77 -9.26
C SER A 81 10.27 18.25 -9.54
N ASP A 82 11.14 18.90 -10.31
CA ASP A 82 11.06 20.34 -10.61
C ASP A 82 9.88 20.75 -11.49
N ILE A 83 9.17 19.77 -12.06
CA ILE A 83 7.92 20.00 -12.78
C ILE A 83 6.76 19.66 -11.84
N TYR A 84 5.99 20.67 -11.46
CA TYR A 84 4.91 20.56 -10.49
C TYR A 84 3.60 20.07 -11.11
N SER A 85 2.68 19.61 -10.28
CA SER A 85 1.33 19.19 -10.66
C SER A 85 0.29 19.83 -9.76
N THR A 86 -0.95 19.86 -10.24
CA THR A 86 -2.10 20.35 -9.44
C THR A 86 -2.30 19.48 -8.21
N GLN A 87 -2.11 18.16 -8.30
CA GLN A 87 -2.21 17.22 -7.19
C GLN A 87 -1.18 17.50 -6.09
N MET A 88 0.04 17.85 -6.48
CA MET A 88 1.07 18.29 -5.52
C MET A 88 0.67 19.59 -4.83
N ALA A 89 0.16 20.57 -5.57
CA ALA A 89 -0.28 21.84 -5.01
C ALA A 89 -1.45 21.65 -4.02
N GLU A 90 -2.43 20.84 -4.36
CA GLU A 90 -3.55 20.49 -3.47
C GLU A 90 -3.09 19.80 -2.20
N PHE A 91 -2.12 18.88 -2.30
CA PHE A 91 -1.53 18.23 -1.13
C PHE A 91 -0.82 19.26 -0.23
N VAL A 92 0.05 20.08 -0.79
CA VAL A 92 0.84 21.07 -0.02
C VAL A 92 -0.08 22.10 0.65
N GLU A 93 -1.08 22.60 -0.05
CA GLU A 93 -2.06 23.53 0.50
C GLU A 93 -2.84 22.90 1.66
N THR A 94 -3.34 21.68 1.46
CA THR A 94 -4.09 20.96 2.49
C THR A 94 -3.21 20.67 3.70
N PHE A 95 -2.00 20.20 3.48
CA PHE A 95 -1.05 19.88 4.55
C PHE A 95 -0.64 21.14 5.32
N GLY A 96 -0.33 22.23 4.64
CA GLY A 96 -0.01 23.51 5.26
C GLY A 96 -1.13 24.03 6.17
N ARG A 97 -2.37 23.96 5.69
CA ARG A 97 -3.54 24.38 6.44
C ARG A 97 -3.84 23.54 7.68
N ILE A 98 -3.55 22.22 7.62
CA ILE A 98 -3.91 21.28 8.71
C ILE A 98 -2.76 21.09 9.70
N ALA A 99 -1.52 21.00 9.22
CA ALA A 99 -0.38 20.57 9.99
C ALA A 99 0.61 21.68 10.37
N GLN A 100 0.49 22.86 9.75
CA GLN A 100 1.35 23.99 10.09
C GLN A 100 0.84 24.66 11.37
N PRO A 101 1.65 24.78 12.43
CA PRO A 101 1.27 25.54 13.61
C PRO A 101 1.14 27.03 13.29
N ASP A 102 0.21 27.70 13.97
CA ASP A 102 0.03 29.16 13.92
C ASP A 102 1.28 29.91 14.41
#